data_d7da993c97c1a6844f5c6d9e3dff12ce
#
_entry.id   d7da993c97c1a6844f5c6d9e3dff12ce
#
_cell.length_a   1.000
_cell.length_b   1.000
_cell.length_c   1.000
_cell.angle_alpha   90.00
_cell.angle_beta   90.00
_cell.angle_gamma   90.00
#
_symmetry.space_group_name_H-M   'P 1'
#
loop_
_entity.id
_entity.type
_entity.pdbx_description
1 polymer ?
#
loop_
_entity_poly.entity_id
_entity_poly.type
_entity_poly.pdbx_seq_one_letter_code
_entity_poly.pdbx_strand_id
1 'polypeptide(L)'
;MLRCWLCLLVIINVVLCYPYLFETKKFKVGIEYENSLPMKGGSDRYRHRNNFDPFFVTVTARSKSGYVITYLEVTATVDLRGEVDFKVIRGQTGSTSVVFQLVSNSSDFLSYSYMTYGIREEEYRKMANIIVLPPPTNKGTTLQYYGFNITALILSLLYFCIL
;
A
#
# COMPACT_ATOMS: atom_id res chain seq x y z
N MET A 1 25.99 -37.48 18.50
CA MET A 1 26.34 -36.86 17.19
C MET A 1 25.11 -36.65 16.28
N LEU A 2 24.25 -37.65 16.06
CA LEU A 2 23.09 -37.55 15.20
C LEU A 2 22.11 -36.43 15.61
N ARG A 3 21.89 -36.24 16.92
CA ARG A 3 21.00 -35.18 17.47
C ARG A 3 21.50 -33.76 17.17
N CYS A 4 22.82 -33.54 17.24
CA CYS A 4 23.42 -32.23 16.91
C CYS A 4 23.27 -31.91 15.41
N TRP A 5 23.35 -32.90 14.53
CA TRP A 5 23.14 -32.72 13.10
C TRP A 5 21.71 -32.34 12.76
N LEU A 6 20.73 -32.96 13.43
CA LEU A 6 19.31 -32.63 13.29
C LEU A 6 19.02 -31.20 13.76
N CYS A 7 19.56 -30.78 14.89
CA CYS A 7 19.42 -29.40 15.37
C CYS A 7 20.02 -28.39 14.39
N LEU A 8 21.19 -28.69 13.85
CA LEU A 8 21.87 -27.83 12.86
C LEU A 8 21.05 -27.69 11.58
N LEU A 9 20.46 -28.78 11.07
CA LEU A 9 19.58 -28.75 9.90
C LEU A 9 18.33 -27.91 10.13
N VAL A 10 17.71 -28.01 11.33
CA VAL A 10 16.54 -27.19 11.65
C VAL A 10 16.90 -25.71 11.75
N ILE A 11 18.04 -25.37 12.37
CA ILE A 11 18.52 -23.98 12.46
C ILE A 11 18.80 -23.40 11.07
N ILE A 12 19.44 -24.17 10.17
CA ILE A 12 19.70 -23.74 8.79
C ILE A 12 18.38 -23.44 8.06
N ASN A 13 17.36 -24.28 8.18
CA ASN A 13 16.07 -24.03 7.54
C ASN A 13 15.35 -22.79 8.09
N VAL A 14 15.44 -22.53 9.40
CA VAL A 14 14.86 -21.33 10.03
C VAL A 14 15.59 -20.06 9.59
N VAL A 15 16.93 -20.12 9.47
CA VAL A 15 17.75 -18.98 9.04
C VAL A 15 17.55 -18.67 7.54
N LEU A 16 17.31 -19.70 6.71
CA LEU A 16 17.08 -19.52 5.28
C LEU A 16 15.65 -19.04 4.95
N CYS A 17 14.72 -19.12 5.90
CA CYS A 17 13.37 -18.61 5.73
C CYS A 17 13.34 -17.10 6.07
N TYR A 18 13.94 -16.27 5.21
CA TYR A 18 13.85 -14.82 5.33
C TYR A 18 12.40 -14.39 5.07
N PRO A 19 11.72 -13.72 6.01
CA PRO A 19 10.41 -13.16 5.73
C PRO A 19 10.56 -12.08 4.66
N TYR A 20 9.73 -12.16 3.63
CA TYR A 20 9.62 -11.12 2.64
C TYR A 20 8.96 -9.90 3.32
N LEU A 21 9.73 -8.86 3.55
CA LEU A 21 9.25 -7.65 4.21
C LEU A 21 8.71 -6.69 3.16
N PHE A 22 7.48 -6.23 3.38
CA PHE A 22 6.82 -5.26 2.53
C PHE A 22 6.59 -3.96 3.30
N GLU A 23 6.71 -2.86 2.60
CA GLU A 23 6.34 -1.55 3.09
C GLU A 23 5.05 -1.08 2.41
N THR A 24 4.09 -0.61 3.21
CA THR A 24 2.81 -0.10 2.70
C THR A 24 2.70 1.38 2.97
N LYS A 25 2.52 2.16 1.89
CA LYS A 25 2.28 3.60 1.93
C LYS A 25 0.83 3.90 1.59
N LYS A 26 0.22 4.83 2.34
CA LYS A 26 -1.14 5.30 2.12
C LYS A 26 -1.12 6.76 1.69
N PHE A 27 -1.80 7.04 0.60
CA PHE A 27 -1.95 8.37 0.05
C PHE A 27 -3.43 8.75 0.07
N LYS A 28 -3.72 9.97 0.49
CA LYS A 28 -5.08 10.51 0.60
C LYS A 28 -5.14 11.85 -0.11
N VAL A 29 -6.13 12.04 -0.97
CA VAL A 29 -6.31 13.26 -1.76
C VAL A 29 -7.76 13.68 -1.73
N GLY A 30 -8.00 14.96 -1.48
CA GLY A 30 -9.34 15.55 -1.44
C GLY A 30 -9.89 15.71 -0.03
N ILE A 31 -11.19 15.94 0.04
CA ILE A 31 -11.92 16.20 1.29
C ILE A 31 -12.91 15.07 1.51
N GLU A 32 -12.82 14.45 2.67
CA GLU A 32 -13.78 13.47 3.14
C GLU A 32 -14.95 14.21 3.80
N TYR A 33 -16.11 14.13 3.18
CA TYR A 33 -17.34 14.66 3.76
C TYR A 33 -18.07 13.56 4.51
N GLU A 34 -18.85 13.90 5.54
CA GLU A 34 -19.61 12.93 6.34
C GLU A 34 -20.54 12.04 5.51
N ASN A 35 -21.08 12.56 4.41
CA ASN A 35 -21.97 11.85 3.50
C ASN A 35 -21.24 11.26 2.28
N SER A 36 -19.91 11.20 2.30
CA SER A 36 -19.14 10.58 1.20
C SER A 36 -19.37 9.07 1.16
N LEU A 37 -19.84 8.60 0.02
CA LEU A 37 -20.08 7.18 -0.20
C LEU A 37 -18.90 6.56 -0.98
N PRO A 38 -18.48 5.33 -0.64
CA PRO A 38 -17.54 4.59 -1.47
C PRO A 38 -18.17 4.29 -2.82
N MET A 39 -17.45 4.57 -3.90
CA MET A 39 -17.98 4.44 -5.27
C MET A 39 -17.32 3.32 -6.04
N LYS A 40 -16.10 3.57 -6.49
CA LYS A 40 -15.33 2.63 -7.29
C LYS A 40 -13.92 2.52 -6.75
N GLY A 41 -13.44 1.31 -6.73
CA GLY A 41 -12.07 0.98 -6.42
C GLY A 41 -11.48 0.05 -7.46
N GLY A 42 -10.20 -0.16 -7.35
CA GLY A 42 -9.45 -1.12 -8.15
C GLY A 42 -8.15 -1.47 -7.45
N SER A 43 -7.58 -2.56 -7.88
CA SER A 43 -6.28 -3.00 -7.40
C SER A 43 -5.56 -3.73 -8.51
N ASP A 44 -4.24 -3.65 -8.48
CA ASP A 44 -3.40 -4.40 -9.39
C ASP A 44 -2.06 -4.72 -8.73
N ARG A 45 -1.32 -5.62 -9.36
CA ARG A 45 -0.06 -6.11 -8.82
C ARG A 45 0.93 -6.35 -9.94
N TYR A 46 2.14 -5.82 -9.79
CA TYR A 46 3.23 -5.91 -10.75
C TYR A 46 4.46 -6.52 -10.12
N ARG A 47 5.21 -7.27 -10.90
CA ARG A 47 6.50 -7.81 -10.50
C ARG A 47 7.45 -7.82 -11.68
N HIS A 48 8.69 -7.37 -11.46
CA HIS A 48 9.78 -7.55 -12.42
C HIS A 48 10.24 -9.00 -12.43
N ARG A 49 10.67 -9.45 -13.60
CA ARG A 49 11.27 -10.80 -13.72
C ARG A 49 12.77 -10.78 -13.50
N ASN A 50 13.48 -9.79 -14.04
CA ASN A 50 14.94 -9.80 -14.11
C ASN A 50 15.59 -8.42 -13.94
N ASN A 51 14.86 -7.35 -13.69
CA ASN A 51 15.41 -6.00 -13.59
C ASN A 51 14.68 -5.20 -12.53
N PHE A 52 15.36 -4.16 -12.02
CA PHE A 52 14.81 -3.21 -11.05
C PHE A 52 14.44 -1.88 -11.71
N ASP A 53 13.95 -1.92 -12.96
CA ASP A 53 13.48 -0.72 -13.61
C ASP A 53 12.31 -0.12 -12.81
N PRO A 54 12.22 1.21 -12.76
CA PRO A 54 11.11 1.85 -12.06
C PRO A 54 9.74 1.44 -12.61
N PHE A 55 8.79 1.19 -11.73
CA PHE A 55 7.39 1.04 -12.13
C PHE A 55 6.77 2.41 -12.37
N PHE A 56 6.14 2.60 -13.51
CA PHE A 56 5.32 3.76 -13.85
C PHE A 56 3.88 3.32 -14.09
N VAL A 57 3.04 3.48 -13.09
CA VAL A 57 1.65 3.04 -13.17
C VAL A 57 0.73 4.25 -13.17
N THR A 58 -0.03 4.43 -14.26
CA THR A 58 -1.02 5.50 -14.37
C THR A 58 -2.42 4.89 -14.29
N VAL A 59 -3.22 5.38 -13.37
CA VAL A 59 -4.56 4.87 -13.08
C VAL A 59 -5.58 5.97 -13.26
N THR A 60 -6.68 5.63 -13.95
CA THR A 60 -7.84 6.52 -14.08
C THR A 60 -8.96 6.03 -13.18
N ALA A 61 -9.18 6.74 -12.11
CA ALA A 61 -10.30 6.52 -11.19
C ALA A 61 -11.52 7.31 -11.68
N ARG A 62 -12.68 6.67 -11.76
CA ARG A 62 -13.93 7.28 -12.23
C ARG A 62 -15.01 7.19 -11.16
N SER A 63 -15.84 8.24 -11.07
CA SER A 63 -17.01 8.23 -10.22
C SER A 63 -18.11 7.32 -10.76
N LYS A 64 -19.12 7.10 -9.94
CA LYS A 64 -20.42 6.58 -10.37
C LYS A 64 -21.23 7.70 -11.07
N SER A 65 -22.11 7.33 -11.99
CA SER A 65 -23.01 8.28 -12.66
C SER A 65 -23.81 9.12 -11.66
N GLY A 66 -23.83 10.45 -11.84
CA GLY A 66 -24.50 11.40 -10.96
C GLY A 66 -23.73 11.74 -9.66
N TYR A 67 -22.49 11.27 -9.53
CA TYR A 67 -21.62 11.54 -8.38
C TYR A 67 -20.31 12.19 -8.83
N VAL A 68 -19.72 12.96 -7.94
CA VAL A 68 -18.40 13.55 -8.10
C VAL A 68 -17.44 12.99 -7.06
N ILE A 69 -16.18 12.85 -7.42
CA ILE A 69 -15.12 12.38 -6.53
C ILE A 69 -14.74 13.52 -5.58
N THR A 70 -14.93 13.30 -4.29
CA THR A 70 -14.52 14.25 -3.25
C THR A 70 -13.25 13.82 -2.53
N TYR A 71 -13.00 12.50 -2.50
CA TYR A 71 -11.89 11.92 -1.78
C TYR A 71 -11.39 10.66 -2.49
N LEU A 72 -10.08 10.52 -2.56
CA LEU A 72 -9.39 9.36 -3.12
C LEU A 72 -8.40 8.83 -2.08
N GLU A 73 -8.50 7.56 -1.79
CA GLU A 73 -7.54 6.82 -0.98
C GLU A 73 -6.78 5.82 -1.86
N VAL A 74 -5.45 5.84 -1.79
CA VAL A 74 -4.58 4.92 -2.52
C VAL A 74 -3.63 4.28 -1.53
N THR A 75 -3.57 2.97 -1.56
CA THR A 75 -2.63 2.18 -0.78
C THR A 75 -1.67 1.49 -1.73
N ALA A 76 -0.38 1.71 -1.57
CA ALA A 76 0.66 1.07 -2.36
C ALA A 76 1.59 0.27 -1.46
N THR A 77 1.91 -0.94 -1.88
CA THR A 77 2.79 -1.87 -1.16
C THR A 77 3.95 -2.24 -2.07
N VAL A 78 5.15 -2.07 -1.56
CA VAL A 78 6.42 -2.39 -2.22
C VAL A 78 7.28 -3.26 -1.31
N ASP A 79 8.38 -3.78 -1.80
CA ASP A 79 9.37 -4.41 -0.95
C ASP A 79 10.08 -3.38 -0.06
N LEU A 80 10.80 -3.85 0.96
CA LEU A 80 11.41 -2.99 1.99
C LEU A 80 12.41 -1.96 1.45
N ARG A 81 12.95 -2.16 0.25
CA ARG A 81 13.91 -1.26 -0.39
C ARG A 81 13.26 -0.30 -1.38
N GLY A 82 11.98 -0.53 -1.68
CA GLY A 82 11.25 0.23 -2.67
C GLY A 82 10.76 1.57 -2.13
N GLU A 83 10.92 2.60 -2.93
CA GLU A 83 10.31 3.89 -2.69
C GLU A 83 9.08 4.04 -3.59
N VAL A 84 8.02 4.64 -3.08
CA VAL A 84 6.82 4.94 -3.85
C VAL A 84 6.51 6.42 -3.77
N ASP A 85 6.41 7.02 -4.96
CA ASP A 85 5.92 8.37 -5.16
C ASP A 85 4.51 8.33 -5.74
N PHE A 86 3.66 9.23 -5.24
CA PHE A 86 2.30 9.40 -5.70
C PHE A 86 2.08 10.83 -6.21
N LYS A 87 1.48 10.92 -7.41
CA LYS A 87 1.16 12.21 -8.02
C LYS A 87 -0.21 12.17 -8.70
N VAL A 88 -1.05 13.17 -8.44
CA VAL A 88 -2.25 13.40 -9.25
C VAL A 88 -1.83 14.14 -10.51
N ILE A 89 -2.11 13.54 -11.68
CA ILE A 89 -1.77 14.10 -12.99
C ILE A 89 -2.92 14.96 -13.50
N ARG A 90 -4.15 14.49 -13.32
CA ARG A 90 -5.33 15.14 -13.87
C ARG A 90 -6.55 14.91 -12.98
N GLY A 91 -7.40 15.91 -12.94
CA GLY A 91 -8.62 15.90 -12.12
C GLY A 91 -8.38 16.59 -10.78
N GLN A 92 -9.49 16.97 -10.16
CA GLN A 92 -9.52 17.64 -8.87
C GLN A 92 -10.75 17.17 -8.09
N THR A 93 -10.85 17.57 -6.83
CA THR A 93 -12.06 17.34 -6.02
C THR A 93 -13.26 17.94 -6.72
N GLY A 94 -14.36 17.21 -6.81
CA GLY A 94 -15.57 17.61 -7.53
C GLY A 94 -15.59 17.18 -9.01
N SER A 95 -14.55 16.53 -9.51
CA SER A 95 -14.54 15.97 -10.87
C SER A 95 -15.15 14.56 -10.90
N THR A 96 -15.57 14.14 -12.10
CA THR A 96 -16.07 12.77 -12.34
C THR A 96 -14.97 11.76 -12.58
N SER A 97 -13.73 12.24 -12.77
CA SER A 97 -12.55 11.37 -12.95
C SER A 97 -11.30 12.02 -12.39
N VAL A 98 -10.45 11.19 -11.81
CA VAL A 98 -9.12 11.58 -11.33
C VAL A 98 -8.11 10.61 -11.93
N VAL A 99 -7.02 11.16 -12.47
CA VAL A 99 -5.88 10.37 -12.97
C VAL A 99 -4.71 10.59 -12.04
N PHE A 100 -4.20 9.51 -11.50
CA PHE A 100 -3.02 9.53 -10.64
C PHE A 100 -1.94 8.59 -11.17
N GLN A 101 -0.73 8.85 -10.78
CA GLN A 101 0.45 8.05 -11.10
C GLN A 101 1.13 7.60 -9.82
N LEU A 102 1.53 6.34 -9.84
CA LEU A 102 2.44 5.75 -8.87
C LEU A 102 3.76 5.48 -9.59
N VAL A 103 4.84 5.93 -8.99
CA VAL A 103 6.21 5.63 -9.43
C VAL A 103 6.89 4.90 -8.30
N SER A 104 7.39 3.71 -8.57
CA SER A 104 8.17 2.95 -7.57
C SER A 104 9.56 2.75 -8.09
N ASN A 105 10.54 3.23 -7.33
CA ASN A 105 11.97 3.06 -7.60
C ASN A 105 12.54 1.95 -6.72
N SER A 106 13.55 1.26 -7.24
CA SER A 106 14.34 0.27 -6.48
C SER A 106 13.53 -0.88 -5.87
N SER A 107 12.38 -1.22 -6.45
CA SER A 107 11.53 -2.31 -6.03
C SER A 107 11.32 -3.32 -7.15
N ASP A 108 11.30 -4.61 -6.82
CA ASP A 108 10.94 -5.68 -7.78
C ASP A 108 9.44 -6.00 -7.75
N PHE A 109 8.71 -5.36 -6.83
CA PHE A 109 7.29 -5.61 -6.60
C PHE A 109 6.56 -4.30 -6.31
N LEU A 110 5.41 -4.11 -6.95
CA LEU A 110 4.46 -3.04 -6.67
C LEU A 110 3.05 -3.63 -6.67
N SER A 111 2.35 -3.51 -5.56
CA SER A 111 0.90 -3.76 -5.48
C SER A 111 0.22 -2.48 -5.06
N TYR A 112 -0.90 -2.15 -5.68
CA TYR A 112 -1.69 -1.02 -5.24
C TYR A 112 -3.18 -1.37 -5.19
N SER A 113 -3.87 -0.65 -4.34
CA SER A 113 -5.33 -0.59 -4.31
C SER A 113 -5.77 0.86 -4.14
N TYR A 114 -6.88 1.21 -4.74
CA TYR A 114 -7.47 2.52 -4.55
C TYR A 114 -8.98 2.43 -4.32
N MET A 115 -9.52 3.42 -3.63
CA MET A 115 -10.95 3.61 -3.44
C MET A 115 -11.30 5.09 -3.64
N THR A 116 -12.32 5.34 -4.43
CA THR A 116 -12.89 6.69 -4.61
C THR A 116 -14.12 6.83 -3.75
N TYR A 117 -14.22 7.97 -3.11
CA TYR A 117 -15.38 8.39 -2.33
C TYR A 117 -15.97 9.65 -2.95
N GLY A 118 -17.25 9.80 -2.85
CA GLY A 118 -17.91 10.99 -3.40
C GLY A 118 -19.34 11.17 -2.93
N ILE A 119 -19.87 12.30 -3.33
CA ILE A 119 -21.24 12.72 -3.04
C ILE A 119 -21.99 12.98 -4.34
N ARG A 120 -23.29 13.15 -4.26
CA ARG A 120 -24.10 13.52 -5.44
C ARG A 120 -23.66 14.87 -5.97
N GLU A 121 -23.61 15.01 -7.28
CA GLU A 121 -23.20 16.25 -7.92
C GLU A 121 -24.05 17.46 -7.50
N GLU A 122 -25.34 17.26 -7.30
CA GLU A 122 -26.25 18.32 -6.83
C GLU A 122 -25.90 18.81 -5.41
N GLU A 123 -25.56 17.90 -4.51
CA GLU A 123 -25.12 18.22 -3.15
C GLU A 123 -23.78 18.93 -3.16
N TYR A 124 -22.86 18.45 -3.99
CA TYR A 124 -21.55 19.07 -4.16
C TYR A 124 -21.66 20.51 -4.63
N ARG A 125 -22.50 20.79 -5.62
CA ARG A 125 -22.72 22.17 -6.14
C ARG A 125 -23.27 23.12 -5.06
N LYS A 126 -24.06 22.62 -4.12
CA LYS A 126 -24.58 23.43 -3.00
C LYS A 126 -23.49 23.79 -1.99
N MET A 127 -22.49 22.92 -1.83
CA MET A 127 -21.36 23.11 -0.89
C MET A 127 -20.16 23.83 -1.50
N ALA A 128 -20.07 23.87 -2.84
CA ALA A 128 -18.84 24.17 -3.59
C ALA A 128 -18.41 25.66 -3.60
N ASN A 129 -18.90 26.49 -2.69
CA ASN A 129 -18.54 27.90 -2.73
C ASN A 129 -17.08 28.21 -2.33
N ILE A 130 -16.38 27.32 -1.62
CA ILE A 130 -14.94 27.48 -1.31
C ILE A 130 -14.35 26.10 -1.05
N ILE A 131 -13.58 25.54 -1.98
CA ILE A 131 -12.80 24.30 -1.73
C ILE A 131 -11.31 24.64 -1.85
N VAL A 132 -10.65 24.70 -0.72
CA VAL A 132 -9.20 24.65 -0.66
C VAL A 132 -8.80 23.20 -0.64
N LEU A 133 -8.14 22.72 -1.71
CA LEU A 133 -7.54 21.39 -1.71
C LEU A 133 -6.37 21.36 -0.74
N PRO A 134 -6.40 20.55 0.31
CA PRO A 134 -5.20 20.37 1.12
C PRO A 134 -4.11 19.72 0.24
N PRO A 135 -2.85 20.08 0.43
CA PRO A 135 -1.75 19.44 -0.26
C PRO A 135 -1.77 17.91 0.04
N PRO A 136 -1.34 17.07 -0.91
CA PRO A 136 -1.28 15.63 -0.69
C PRO A 136 -0.40 15.35 0.53
N THR A 137 -1.03 14.83 1.58
CA THR A 137 -0.29 14.47 2.80
C THR A 137 0.24 13.05 2.66
N ASN A 138 1.50 12.95 2.28
CA ASN A 138 2.27 11.70 2.39
C ASN A 138 2.62 11.46 3.86
N LYS A 139 1.70 10.92 4.65
CA LYS A 139 2.04 10.51 6.03
C LYS A 139 1.32 9.23 6.40
N GLY A 140 2.06 8.18 6.40
CA GLY A 140 1.64 6.91 6.96
C GLY A 140 2.43 5.75 6.41
N THR A 141 3.70 5.65 6.77
CA THR A 141 4.45 4.40 6.60
C THR A 141 4.05 3.48 7.75
N THR A 142 3.24 2.50 7.49
CA THR A 142 2.97 1.43 8.46
C THR A 142 3.88 0.26 8.14
N LEU A 143 4.97 0.13 8.91
CA LEU A 143 5.79 -1.08 8.91
C LEU A 143 4.98 -2.17 9.62
N GLN A 144 4.38 -3.08 8.87
CA GLN A 144 3.85 -4.32 9.44
C GLN A 144 5.00 -5.30 9.64
N TYR A 145 5.55 -5.28 10.85
CA TYR A 145 6.44 -6.34 11.31
C TYR A 145 5.61 -7.58 11.65
N TYR A 146 5.62 -8.56 10.79
CA TYR A 146 5.32 -9.93 11.20
C TYR A 146 6.57 -10.50 11.90
N GLY A 147 6.81 -10.02 13.13
CA GLY A 147 7.86 -10.53 13.98
C GLY A 147 7.48 -11.92 14.48
N PHE A 148 7.92 -12.95 13.79
CA PHE A 148 8.10 -14.24 14.44
C PHE A 148 9.13 -14.04 15.54
N ASN A 149 8.75 -14.31 16.79
CA ASN A 149 9.62 -14.19 17.96
C ASN A 149 10.68 -15.31 17.87
N ILE A 150 11.73 -15.06 17.07
CA ILE A 150 12.86 -15.98 16.84
C ILE A 150 13.53 -16.34 18.17
N THR A 151 13.49 -15.42 19.15
CA THR A 151 14.05 -15.65 20.49
C THR A 151 13.34 -16.76 21.26
N ALA A 152 12.02 -16.87 21.15
CA ALA A 152 11.26 -17.93 21.82
C ALA A 152 11.57 -19.31 21.19
N LEU A 153 11.79 -19.36 19.90
CA LEU A 153 12.12 -20.58 19.15
C LEU A 153 13.56 -21.05 19.48
N ILE A 154 14.50 -20.13 19.59
CA ILE A 154 15.90 -20.44 19.95
C ILE A 154 15.97 -20.95 21.39
N LEU A 155 15.22 -20.33 22.33
CA LEU A 155 15.16 -20.76 23.73
C LEU A 155 14.55 -22.16 23.86
N SER A 156 13.51 -22.51 23.10
CA SER A 156 12.90 -23.85 23.16
C SER A 156 13.84 -24.93 22.58
N LEU A 157 14.62 -24.60 21.53
CA LEU A 157 15.61 -25.50 20.95
C LEU A 157 16.81 -25.73 21.86
N LEU A 158 17.28 -24.70 22.60
CA LEU A 158 18.33 -24.83 23.58
C LEU A 158 17.91 -25.72 24.78
N TYR A 159 16.64 -25.60 25.21
CA TYR A 159 16.12 -26.44 26.27
C TYR A 159 16.06 -27.93 25.88
N PHE A 160 15.80 -28.22 24.60
CA PHE A 160 15.75 -29.58 24.07
C PHE A 160 17.14 -30.23 23.87
N CYS A 161 18.20 -29.42 23.75
CA CYS A 161 19.57 -29.90 23.61
C CYS A 161 20.26 -30.20 24.96
N ILE A 162 19.72 -29.69 26.08
CA ILE A 162 20.29 -29.85 27.44
C ILE A 162 19.69 -31.06 28.19
N LEU A 163 18.53 -31.54 27.79
CA LEU A 163 17.89 -32.77 28.23
C LEU A 163 18.29 -33.96 27.34
#